data_764799542d917798a3edd4a88d9af7cd
#
_entry.id   764799542d917798a3edd4a88d9af7cd
#
_cell.length_a   1.000
_cell.length_b   1.000
_cell.length_c   1.000
_cell.angle_alpha   90.00
_cell.angle_beta   90.00
_cell.angle_gamma   90.00
#
_symmetry.space_group_name_H-M   'P 1'
#
loop_
_entity.id
_entity.type
_entity.pdbx_description
1 polymer ?
#
loop_
_entity_poly.entity_id
_entity_poly.type
_entity_poly.pdbx_seq_one_letter_code
_entity_poly.pdbx_strand_id
1 'polypeptide(L)'
;MNQGLINGSNVYVSKDCFFFMPMLTKVFPTTGTTILEAVNSIVDKSTQVVYNQSPDTNFVKNKGYSYAIVVVGEAPYAEFLGDSSTLTIPDEGIQTIKNVCTSLKCVVVLISGRPVVIEPYLPLVDAFVAAWLPGTEGKGVTDVIFGDYPFQGKSSRTWFKRVDQLPMNVNDRHYDPLFPYGFGLTTDTNK
;
A
#
# COMPACT_ATOMS: atom_id res chain seq x y z
N MET A 1 1.97 16.86 0.15
CA MET A 1 0.96 17.17 -0.89
C MET A 1 0.03 18.22 -0.29
N ASN A 2 -0.20 19.33 -0.98
CA ASN A 2 -1.07 20.38 -0.48
C ASN A 2 -2.52 19.89 -0.35
N GLN A 3 -3.18 20.14 0.77
CA GLN A 3 -4.62 19.88 0.95
C GLN A 3 -5.52 20.54 -0.13
N GLY A 4 -4.98 21.47 -0.92
CA GLY A 4 -5.71 22.12 -2.01
C GLY A 4 -5.94 21.27 -3.27
N LEU A 5 -5.42 20.03 -3.33
CA LEU A 5 -5.51 19.18 -4.54
C LEU A 5 -6.66 18.17 -4.50
N ILE A 6 -7.45 18.10 -3.42
CA ILE A 6 -8.46 17.05 -3.25
C ILE A 6 -9.90 17.58 -3.40
N ASN A 7 -10.09 18.87 -3.53
CA ASN A 7 -11.41 19.46 -3.70
C ASN A 7 -11.97 19.16 -5.11
N GLY A 8 -13.05 18.36 -5.18
CA GLY A 8 -13.75 18.05 -6.41
C GLY A 8 -13.12 16.96 -7.28
N SER A 9 -12.25 16.13 -6.72
CA SER A 9 -11.53 15.09 -7.46
C SER A 9 -12.16 13.70 -7.26
N ASN A 10 -12.11 12.87 -8.30
CA ASN A 10 -12.49 11.47 -8.18
C ASN A 10 -11.27 10.65 -7.69
N VAL A 11 -11.41 9.96 -6.58
CA VAL A 11 -10.38 9.10 -6.00
C VAL A 11 -10.80 7.65 -6.17
N TYR A 12 -9.88 6.86 -6.71
CA TYR A 12 -10.06 5.42 -6.80
C TYR A 12 -9.34 4.74 -5.64
N VAL A 13 -10.01 3.80 -4.96
CA VAL A 13 -9.42 2.98 -3.90
C VAL A 13 -9.60 1.51 -4.26
N SER A 14 -8.49 0.79 -4.39
CA SER A 14 -8.48 -0.67 -4.57
C SER A 14 -8.48 -1.38 -3.21
N LYS A 15 -9.04 -2.59 -3.17
CA LYS A 15 -9.15 -3.35 -1.93
C LYS A 15 -8.46 -4.70 -2.03
N ASP A 16 -7.30 -4.85 -1.47
CA ASP A 16 -6.77 -6.16 -1.05
C ASP A 16 -6.59 -6.28 0.47
N CYS A 17 -6.94 -5.26 1.22
CA CYS A 17 -6.82 -5.22 2.68
C CYS A 17 -7.96 -5.94 3.44
N PHE A 18 -8.90 -6.60 2.75
CA PHE A 18 -10.11 -7.15 3.39
C PHE A 18 -10.06 -8.64 3.72
N PHE A 19 -8.98 -9.33 3.41
CA PHE A 19 -8.91 -10.77 3.69
C PHE A 19 -8.76 -11.08 5.20
N PHE A 20 -8.34 -10.13 5.99
CA PHE A 20 -8.18 -10.32 7.44
C PHE A 20 -9.48 -10.18 8.24
N MET A 21 -10.47 -9.46 7.72
CA MET A 21 -11.66 -9.10 8.49
C MET A 21 -12.81 -10.13 8.50
N PRO A 22 -13.10 -10.90 7.44
CA PRO A 22 -14.25 -11.80 7.48
C PRO A 22 -14.11 -12.93 8.52
N MET A 23 -12.88 -13.32 8.86
CA MET A 23 -12.64 -14.37 9.84
C MET A 23 -12.66 -13.83 11.28
N LEU A 24 -12.16 -12.61 11.48
CA LEU A 24 -12.18 -11.94 12.78
C LEU A 24 -13.54 -11.31 13.13
N THR A 25 -14.25 -10.74 12.16
CA THR A 25 -15.57 -10.14 12.39
C THR A 25 -16.67 -11.16 12.67
N LYS A 26 -16.50 -12.42 12.27
CA LYS A 26 -17.43 -13.50 12.69
C LYS A 26 -17.18 -14.01 14.10
N VAL A 27 -15.98 -13.83 14.64
CA VAL A 27 -15.59 -14.38 15.95
C VAL A 27 -15.48 -13.29 17.01
N PHE A 28 -15.05 -12.09 16.62
CA PHE A 28 -14.95 -10.94 17.52
C PHE A 28 -15.46 -9.68 16.80
N PRO A 29 -16.48 -8.99 17.33
CA PRO A 29 -16.86 -7.67 16.83
C PRO A 29 -15.73 -6.70 17.13
N THR A 30 -14.78 -6.54 16.20
CA THR A 30 -13.69 -5.58 16.33
C THR A 30 -14.17 -4.20 15.90
N THR A 31 -14.09 -3.24 16.80
CA THR A 31 -14.18 -1.83 16.44
C THR A 31 -12.87 -1.43 15.75
N GLY A 32 -12.96 -0.87 14.59
CA GLY A 32 -11.80 -0.40 13.82
C GLY A 32 -12.25 0.28 12.53
N THR A 33 -11.31 0.84 11.79
CA THR A 33 -11.56 1.47 10.50
C THR A 33 -10.77 0.75 9.40
N THR A 34 -11.42 0.49 8.28
CA THR A 34 -10.72 0.09 7.06
C THR A 34 -10.07 1.31 6.40
N ILE A 35 -9.07 1.09 5.55
CA ILE A 35 -8.47 2.18 4.76
C ILE A 35 -9.53 2.88 3.89
N LEU A 36 -10.45 2.12 3.29
CA LEU A 36 -11.53 2.68 2.48
C LEU A 36 -12.48 3.59 3.30
N GLU A 37 -12.90 3.13 4.48
CA GLU A 37 -13.72 3.95 5.39
C GLU A 37 -12.98 5.21 5.83
N ALA A 38 -11.70 5.09 6.15
CA ALA A 38 -10.87 6.21 6.54
C ALA A 38 -10.69 7.22 5.40
N VAL A 39 -10.48 6.76 4.15
CA VAL A 39 -10.45 7.64 2.97
C VAL A 39 -11.78 8.37 2.81
N ASN A 40 -12.90 7.66 2.87
CA ASN A 40 -14.24 8.28 2.76
C ASN A 40 -14.50 9.32 3.85
N SER A 41 -13.91 9.15 5.03
CA SER A 41 -14.09 10.08 6.16
C SER A 41 -13.25 11.36 6.08
N ILE A 42 -12.11 11.30 5.38
CA ILE A 42 -11.14 12.40 5.36
C ILE A 42 -11.26 13.28 4.11
N VAL A 43 -11.75 12.74 2.98
CA VAL A 43 -11.88 13.51 1.74
C VAL A 43 -13.01 14.55 1.86
N ASP A 44 -12.88 15.63 1.08
CA ASP A 44 -13.94 16.64 0.99
C ASP A 44 -15.24 16.03 0.45
N LYS A 45 -16.38 16.55 0.87
CA LYS A 45 -17.73 16.09 0.43
C LYS A 45 -17.97 16.21 -1.07
N SER A 46 -17.23 17.06 -1.77
CA SER A 46 -17.25 17.19 -3.23
C SER A 46 -16.39 16.14 -3.93
N THR A 47 -15.59 15.37 -3.21
CA THR A 47 -14.73 14.31 -3.74
C THR A 47 -15.51 13.00 -3.85
N GLN A 48 -15.56 12.44 -5.04
CA GLN A 48 -16.15 11.12 -5.26
C GLN A 48 -15.09 10.04 -5.04
N VAL A 49 -15.31 9.16 -4.08
CA VAL A 49 -14.51 7.95 -3.86
C VAL A 49 -15.19 6.78 -4.59
N VAL A 50 -14.46 6.16 -5.50
CA VAL A 50 -14.94 4.98 -6.24
C VAL A 50 -14.10 3.79 -5.86
N TYR A 51 -14.74 2.70 -5.50
CA TYR A 51 -14.10 1.46 -5.07
C TYR A 51 -14.33 0.34 -6.09
N ASN A 52 -13.29 -0.43 -6.37
CA ASN A 52 -13.36 -1.68 -7.11
C ASN A 52 -12.31 -2.67 -6.58
N GLN A 53 -12.71 -3.91 -6.37
CA GLN A 53 -11.82 -4.94 -5.84
C GLN A 53 -10.84 -5.46 -6.89
N SER A 54 -11.27 -5.62 -8.13
CA SER A 54 -10.49 -6.22 -9.21
C SER A 54 -10.65 -5.40 -10.49
N PRO A 55 -10.05 -4.18 -10.53
CA PRO A 55 -10.20 -3.29 -11.67
C PRO A 55 -9.48 -3.85 -12.90
N ASP A 56 -10.17 -3.83 -14.02
CA ASP A 56 -9.54 -4.00 -15.33
C ASP A 56 -9.07 -2.63 -15.89
N THR A 57 -8.37 -2.68 -17.00
CA THR A 57 -7.88 -1.46 -17.67
C THR A 57 -9.02 -0.56 -18.18
N ASN A 58 -10.20 -1.12 -18.47
CA ASN A 58 -11.35 -0.35 -18.94
C ASN A 58 -12.03 0.40 -17.80
N PHE A 59 -11.98 -0.16 -16.59
CA PHE A 59 -12.50 0.50 -15.40
C PHE A 59 -11.81 1.85 -15.13
N VAL A 60 -10.52 1.95 -15.42
CA VAL A 60 -9.71 3.14 -15.12
C VAL A 60 -9.76 4.16 -16.25
N LYS A 61 -9.83 3.68 -17.51
CA LYS A 61 -9.82 4.56 -18.69
C LYS A 61 -11.08 5.43 -18.76
N ASN A 62 -10.86 6.70 -19.10
CA ASN A 62 -11.93 7.67 -19.42
C ASN A 62 -12.96 7.94 -18.30
N LYS A 63 -12.60 7.67 -17.04
CA LYS A 63 -13.49 7.89 -15.89
C LYS A 63 -13.22 9.22 -15.15
N GLY A 64 -12.21 9.98 -15.55
CA GLY A 64 -11.89 11.27 -14.93
C GLY A 64 -11.37 11.17 -13.51
N TYR A 65 -10.79 10.03 -13.14
CA TYR A 65 -10.10 9.88 -11.83
C TYR A 65 -8.86 10.77 -11.79
N SER A 66 -8.62 11.43 -10.67
CA SER A 66 -7.45 12.27 -10.47
C SER A 66 -6.24 11.47 -10.03
N TYR A 67 -6.45 10.46 -9.20
CA TYR A 67 -5.43 9.50 -8.75
C TYR A 67 -6.07 8.25 -8.14
N ALA A 68 -5.24 7.22 -7.94
CA ALA A 68 -5.62 5.98 -7.31
C ALA A 68 -4.82 5.72 -6.02
N ILE A 69 -5.49 5.15 -5.02
CA ILE A 69 -4.85 4.51 -3.88
C ILE A 69 -5.05 3.00 -4.08
N VAL A 70 -3.99 2.31 -4.44
CA VAL A 70 -3.99 0.86 -4.70
C VAL A 70 -3.47 0.15 -3.46
N VAL A 71 -4.35 -0.51 -2.73
CA VAL A 71 -3.99 -1.30 -1.54
C VAL A 71 -3.81 -2.75 -1.95
N VAL A 72 -2.62 -3.29 -1.74
CA VAL A 72 -2.26 -4.67 -2.04
C VAL A 72 -1.58 -5.30 -0.82
N GLY A 73 -1.63 -6.61 -0.70
CA GLY A 73 -1.01 -7.25 0.45
C GLY A 73 -0.89 -8.76 0.32
N GLU A 74 -0.19 -9.36 1.26
CA GLU A 74 -0.13 -10.80 1.42
C GLU A 74 -1.39 -11.32 2.12
N ALA A 75 -1.78 -12.56 1.82
CA ALA A 75 -2.78 -13.26 2.62
C ALA A 75 -2.30 -13.40 4.08
N PRO A 76 -3.22 -13.48 5.05
CA PRO A 76 -2.84 -13.71 6.44
C PRO A 76 -2.07 -15.02 6.59
N TYR A 77 -0.99 -14.97 7.33
CA TYR A 77 -0.20 -16.15 7.67
C TYR A 77 0.31 -16.08 9.11
N ALA A 78 0.63 -17.22 9.67
CA ALA A 78 1.29 -17.34 10.96
C ALA A 78 2.37 -18.42 10.88
N GLU A 79 3.50 -18.17 11.50
CA GLU A 79 4.63 -19.08 11.63
C GLU A 79 5.03 -19.70 10.27
N PHE A 80 5.29 -21.00 10.23
CA PHE A 80 5.74 -21.71 9.03
C PHE A 80 4.71 -21.71 7.88
N LEU A 81 3.43 -21.47 8.15
CA LEU A 81 2.41 -21.30 7.10
C LEU A 81 2.64 -20.07 6.23
N GLY A 82 3.46 -19.14 6.70
CA GLY A 82 3.88 -17.98 5.95
C GLY A 82 5.17 -18.16 5.15
N ASP A 83 5.82 -19.31 5.24
CA ASP A 83 7.05 -19.55 4.49
C ASP A 83 6.79 -19.47 2.98
N SER A 84 7.65 -18.74 2.29
CA SER A 84 7.54 -18.51 0.86
C SER A 84 8.92 -18.45 0.23
N SER A 85 9.12 -19.22 -0.83
CA SER A 85 10.34 -19.16 -1.63
C SER A 85 10.34 -18.07 -2.68
N THR A 86 9.21 -17.41 -2.92
CA THR A 86 9.07 -16.39 -3.96
C THR A 86 8.99 -14.98 -3.37
N LEU A 87 8.44 -14.82 -2.17
CA LEU A 87 8.26 -13.53 -1.48
C LEU A 87 7.71 -12.44 -2.40
N THR A 88 6.65 -12.76 -3.14
CA THR A 88 6.02 -11.85 -4.10
C THR A 88 4.69 -11.31 -3.57
N ILE A 89 4.29 -10.14 -4.08
CA ILE A 89 2.89 -9.71 -3.98
C ILE A 89 2.03 -10.76 -4.71
N PRO A 90 0.84 -11.14 -4.19
CA PRO A 90 -0.09 -12.03 -4.90
C PRO A 90 -0.43 -11.52 -6.31
N ASP A 91 -0.69 -12.45 -7.23
CA ASP A 91 -0.89 -12.12 -8.65
C ASP A 91 -2.03 -11.13 -8.89
N GLU A 92 -3.12 -11.20 -8.12
CA GLU A 92 -4.23 -10.25 -8.19
C GLU A 92 -3.79 -8.83 -7.86
N GLY A 93 -2.94 -8.66 -6.84
CA GLY A 93 -2.37 -7.37 -6.48
C GLY A 93 -1.43 -6.84 -7.57
N ILE A 94 -0.61 -7.70 -8.16
CA ILE A 94 0.27 -7.35 -9.27
C ILE A 94 -0.56 -6.89 -10.49
N GLN A 95 -1.62 -7.61 -10.84
CA GLN A 95 -2.50 -7.22 -11.95
C GLN A 95 -3.20 -5.88 -11.66
N THR A 96 -3.66 -5.68 -10.43
CA THR A 96 -4.26 -4.40 -10.01
C THR A 96 -3.28 -3.23 -10.20
N ILE A 97 -2.04 -3.36 -9.74
CA ILE A 97 -1.00 -2.33 -9.95
C ILE A 97 -0.82 -2.06 -11.46
N LYS A 98 -0.67 -3.09 -12.27
CA LYS A 98 -0.49 -2.95 -13.72
C LYS A 98 -1.69 -2.29 -14.40
N ASN A 99 -2.91 -2.71 -14.07
CA ASN A 99 -4.13 -2.22 -14.68
C ASN A 99 -4.41 -0.74 -14.34
N VAL A 100 -4.09 -0.33 -13.12
CA VAL A 100 -4.40 1.00 -12.60
C VAL A 100 -3.25 1.98 -12.80
N CYS A 101 -2.05 1.65 -12.33
CA CYS A 101 -0.96 2.59 -12.22
C CYS A 101 -0.28 2.91 -13.56
N THR A 102 -0.52 2.14 -14.62
CA THR A 102 -0.05 2.50 -15.97
C THR A 102 -0.89 3.59 -16.64
N SER A 103 -2.07 3.87 -16.12
CA SER A 103 -3.03 4.80 -16.75
C SER A 103 -3.44 5.96 -15.84
N LEU A 104 -3.12 5.91 -14.58
CA LEU A 104 -3.55 6.87 -13.56
C LEU A 104 -2.42 7.10 -12.54
N LYS A 105 -2.29 8.33 -12.05
CA LYS A 105 -1.40 8.61 -10.90
C LYS A 105 -1.78 7.71 -9.73
N CYS A 106 -0.78 7.07 -9.15
CA CYS A 106 -1.01 5.93 -8.29
C CYS A 106 -0.12 5.94 -7.05
N VAL A 107 -0.75 5.82 -5.89
CA VAL A 107 -0.09 5.50 -4.63
C VAL A 107 -0.38 4.04 -4.31
N VAL A 108 0.66 3.22 -4.23
CA VAL A 108 0.52 1.82 -3.81
C VAL A 108 0.79 1.71 -2.31
N VAL A 109 -0.15 1.12 -1.58
CA VAL A 109 -0.03 0.79 -0.15
C VAL A 109 0.10 -0.71 -0.02
N LEU A 110 1.26 -1.16 0.42
CA LEU A 110 1.54 -2.58 0.66
C LEU A 110 1.26 -2.95 2.12
N ILE A 111 0.42 -3.96 2.29
CA ILE A 111 0.15 -4.61 3.59
C ILE A 111 0.87 -5.94 3.63
N SER A 112 1.97 -6.03 4.37
CA SER A 112 2.73 -7.27 4.52
C SER A 112 3.51 -7.29 5.83
N GLY A 113 3.77 -8.48 6.36
CA GLY A 113 4.58 -8.67 7.57
C GLY A 113 6.10 -8.69 7.30
N ARG A 114 6.51 -8.57 6.03
CA ARG A 114 7.91 -8.71 5.58
C ARG A 114 8.17 -7.95 4.29
N PRO A 115 9.43 -7.69 3.92
CA PRO A 115 9.78 -7.27 2.57
C PRO A 115 9.38 -8.34 1.54
N VAL A 116 8.84 -7.89 0.41
CA VAL A 116 8.52 -8.71 -0.75
C VAL A 116 9.12 -8.10 -2.01
N VAL A 117 9.19 -8.85 -3.10
CA VAL A 117 9.72 -8.34 -4.37
C VAL A 117 8.81 -7.24 -4.93
N ILE A 118 9.32 -6.02 -4.98
CA ILE A 118 8.60 -4.84 -5.47
C ILE A 118 9.34 -4.10 -6.59
N GLU A 119 10.63 -4.35 -6.77
CA GLU A 119 11.47 -3.64 -7.74
C GLU A 119 10.84 -3.53 -9.14
N PRO A 120 10.22 -4.61 -9.72
CA PRO A 120 9.63 -4.53 -11.06
C PRO A 120 8.43 -3.59 -11.17
N TYR A 121 7.82 -3.21 -10.04
CA TYR A 121 6.59 -2.42 -10.01
C TYR A 121 6.84 -0.95 -9.66
N LEU A 122 7.99 -0.62 -9.06
CA LEU A 122 8.34 0.75 -8.68
C LEU A 122 8.29 1.75 -9.84
N PRO A 123 8.72 1.40 -11.08
CA PRO A 123 8.61 2.32 -12.22
C PRO A 123 7.17 2.63 -12.66
N LEU A 124 6.18 1.84 -12.21
CA LEU A 124 4.79 1.99 -12.60
C LEU A 124 4.01 2.92 -11.65
N VAL A 125 4.57 3.27 -10.49
CA VAL A 125 3.85 3.95 -9.41
C VAL A 125 4.47 5.30 -9.10
N ASP A 126 3.65 6.28 -8.70
CA ASP A 126 4.14 7.59 -8.28
C ASP A 126 4.63 7.58 -6.84
N ALA A 127 4.06 6.74 -6.00
CA ALA A 127 4.51 6.53 -4.62
C ALA A 127 4.23 5.10 -4.15
N PHE A 128 5.14 4.58 -3.32
CA PHE A 128 5.03 3.26 -2.70
C PHE A 128 5.13 3.40 -1.18
N VAL A 129 4.13 2.90 -0.46
CA VAL A 129 4.01 2.96 0.99
C VAL A 129 4.01 1.55 1.55
N ALA A 130 4.99 1.21 2.37
CA ALA A 130 5.00 -0.02 3.16
C ALA A 130 4.27 0.26 4.49
N ALA A 131 3.02 -0.15 4.59
CA ALA A 131 2.20 0.07 5.78
C ALA A 131 2.35 -1.04 6.82
N TRP A 132 3.11 -2.07 6.52
CA TRP A 132 3.27 -3.27 7.36
C TRP A 132 1.92 -3.90 7.69
N LEU A 133 1.59 -4.08 8.95
CA LEU A 133 0.35 -4.71 9.42
C LEU A 133 -0.45 -3.72 10.28
N PRO A 134 -1.19 -2.77 9.67
CA PRO A 134 -1.92 -1.74 10.41
C PRO A 134 -3.14 -2.28 11.16
N GLY A 135 -3.56 -3.52 10.90
CA GLY A 135 -4.70 -4.16 11.57
C GLY A 135 -6.00 -3.37 11.37
N THR A 136 -6.61 -2.95 12.48
CA THR A 136 -7.87 -2.18 12.51
C THR A 136 -7.67 -0.67 12.37
N GLU A 137 -6.43 -0.20 12.17
CA GLU A 137 -6.06 1.20 12.20
C GLU A 137 -5.89 1.79 10.78
N GLY A 138 -6.89 1.58 9.91
CA GLY A 138 -6.91 2.16 8.56
C GLY A 138 -6.80 3.68 8.55
N LYS A 139 -7.30 4.34 9.61
CA LYS A 139 -7.15 5.78 9.81
C LYS A 139 -5.68 6.20 9.91
N GLY A 140 -4.83 5.45 10.61
CA GLY A 140 -3.40 5.75 10.72
C GLY A 140 -2.69 5.75 9.36
N VAL A 141 -3.13 4.91 8.41
CA VAL A 141 -2.62 4.91 7.04
C VAL A 141 -3.04 6.18 6.29
N THR A 142 -4.30 6.58 6.41
CA THR A 142 -4.79 7.79 5.73
C THR A 142 -4.21 9.06 6.33
N ASP A 143 -4.01 9.13 7.63
CA ASP A 143 -3.44 10.30 8.31
C ASP A 143 -2.07 10.70 7.73
N VAL A 144 -1.23 9.72 7.38
CA VAL A 144 0.07 10.01 6.74
C VAL A 144 -0.06 10.25 5.24
N ILE A 145 -0.94 9.52 4.53
CA ILE A 145 -1.13 9.71 3.08
C ILE A 145 -1.70 11.09 2.77
N PHE A 146 -2.65 11.56 3.57
CA PHE A 146 -3.28 12.87 3.39
C PHE A 146 -2.54 14.01 4.09
N GLY A 147 -1.48 13.71 4.86
CA GLY A 147 -0.55 14.69 5.42
C GLY A 147 -0.98 15.29 6.76
N ASP A 148 -1.89 14.67 7.49
CA ASP A 148 -2.18 15.03 8.88
C ASP A 148 -0.99 14.74 9.79
N TYR A 149 -0.23 13.70 9.46
CA TYR A 149 1.07 13.36 10.05
C TYR A 149 2.13 13.18 8.97
N PRO A 150 3.39 13.52 9.24
CA PRO A 150 4.48 13.32 8.29
C PRO A 150 4.84 11.83 8.19
N PHE A 151 5.32 11.40 7.01
CA PHE A 151 6.06 10.16 6.91
C PHE A 151 7.39 10.32 7.63
N GLN A 152 7.64 9.47 8.64
CA GLN A 152 8.89 9.45 9.43
C GLN A 152 9.41 8.03 9.62
N GLY A 153 8.60 7.04 9.26
CA GLY A 153 8.92 5.62 9.43
C GLY A 153 10.20 5.22 8.70
N LYS A 154 10.99 4.40 9.35
CA LYS A 154 12.21 3.81 8.80
C LYS A 154 12.05 2.29 8.73
N SER A 155 12.51 1.69 7.63
CA SER A 155 12.46 0.25 7.48
C SER A 155 13.30 -0.45 8.55
N SER A 156 12.67 -1.34 9.29
CA SER A 156 13.34 -2.21 10.27
C SER A 156 13.99 -3.43 9.63
N ARG A 157 13.97 -3.52 8.32
CA ARG A 157 14.51 -4.63 7.53
C ARG A 157 15.27 -4.09 6.32
N THR A 158 16.29 -4.83 5.89
CA THR A 158 16.87 -4.66 4.55
C THR A 158 15.84 -5.11 3.52
N TRP A 159 15.56 -4.29 2.51
CA TRP A 159 14.66 -4.65 1.42
C TRP A 159 15.47 -5.13 0.21
N PHE A 160 15.33 -6.38 -0.16
CA PHE A 160 16.02 -6.99 -1.29
C PHE A 160 15.36 -6.62 -2.63
N LYS A 161 16.12 -6.71 -3.71
CA LYS A 161 15.62 -6.57 -5.08
C LYS A 161 14.98 -7.87 -5.55
N ARG A 162 15.66 -9.01 -5.28
CA ARG A 162 15.29 -10.35 -5.71
C ARG A 162 15.58 -11.36 -4.59
N VAL A 163 14.81 -12.44 -4.58
CA VAL A 163 14.90 -13.47 -3.54
C VAL A 163 16.26 -14.19 -3.55
N ASP A 164 16.90 -14.33 -4.71
CA ASP A 164 18.22 -14.97 -4.85
C ASP A 164 19.35 -14.20 -4.14
N GLN A 165 19.10 -12.97 -3.69
CA GLN A 165 20.04 -12.20 -2.86
C GLN A 165 20.01 -12.63 -1.39
N LEU A 166 19.01 -13.42 -0.96
CA LEU A 166 18.87 -13.82 0.45
C LEU A 166 19.72 -15.05 0.78
N PRO A 167 20.29 -15.13 1.99
CA PRO A 167 20.22 -14.11 3.05
C PRO A 167 21.07 -12.88 2.75
N MET A 168 20.59 -11.69 3.12
CA MET A 168 21.32 -10.43 2.99
C MET A 168 21.24 -9.65 4.31
N ASN A 169 22.39 -9.42 4.93
CA ASN A 169 22.49 -8.72 6.21
C ASN A 169 23.36 -7.48 6.08
N VAL A 170 23.09 -6.50 6.93
CA VAL A 170 23.95 -5.31 7.05
C VAL A 170 25.40 -5.77 7.36
N ASN A 171 26.35 -5.21 6.65
CA ASN A 171 27.78 -5.54 6.69
C ASN A 171 28.20 -6.83 5.96
N ASP A 172 27.30 -7.50 5.25
CA ASP A 172 27.72 -8.56 4.35
C ASP A 172 28.63 -8.01 3.24
N ARG A 173 29.58 -8.81 2.78
CA ARG A 173 30.52 -8.41 1.71
C ARG A 173 29.83 -8.00 0.42
N HIS A 174 28.66 -8.57 0.14
CA HIS A 174 27.82 -8.31 -1.02
C HIS A 174 26.47 -7.76 -0.58
N TYR A 175 26.47 -6.56 0.02
CA TYR A 175 25.26 -5.88 0.45
C TYR A 175 24.78 -4.93 -0.64
N ASP A 176 23.82 -5.39 -1.48
CA ASP A 176 23.22 -4.63 -2.58
C ASP A 176 21.68 -4.62 -2.50
N PRO A 177 21.10 -3.96 -1.48
CA PRO A 177 19.67 -3.93 -1.29
C PRO A 177 18.94 -3.01 -2.29
N LEU A 178 17.63 -3.22 -2.47
CA LEU A 178 16.74 -2.24 -3.06
C LEU A 178 16.62 -1.01 -2.15
N PHE A 179 16.35 -1.27 -0.87
CA PHE A 179 16.41 -0.26 0.19
C PHE A 179 17.19 -0.79 1.39
N PRO A 180 18.19 -0.06 1.89
CA PRO A 180 18.97 -0.52 3.05
C PRO A 180 18.13 -0.51 4.33
N TYR A 181 18.60 -1.22 5.33
CA TYR A 181 18.09 -1.11 6.70
C TYR A 181 18.06 0.37 7.13
N GLY A 182 16.97 0.80 7.75
CA GLY A 182 16.80 2.18 8.19
C GLY A 182 16.38 3.14 7.08
N PHE A 183 16.18 2.68 5.85
CA PHE A 183 15.67 3.53 4.76
C PHE A 183 14.24 3.97 5.03
N GLY A 184 13.93 5.20 4.67
CA GLY A 184 12.58 5.76 4.66
C GLY A 184 12.62 7.22 4.25
N LEU A 185 11.77 7.58 3.29
CA LEU A 185 11.54 8.96 2.92
C LEU A 185 10.72 9.65 4.02
N THR A 186 10.96 10.94 4.21
CA THR A 186 10.22 11.76 5.15
C THR A 186 9.48 12.86 4.40
N THR A 187 8.33 13.25 4.92
CA THR A 187 7.61 14.44 4.45
C THR A 187 7.56 15.47 5.57
N ASP A 188 7.70 16.74 5.20
CA ASP A 188 7.54 17.81 6.18
C ASP A 188 6.06 18.10 6.39
N THR A 189 5.66 18.35 7.63
CA THR A 189 4.36 18.91 7.99
C THR A 189 4.42 20.44 7.88
N ASN A 190 4.75 20.97 6.72
CA ASN A 190 4.57 22.39 6.49
C ASN A 190 3.07 22.67 6.27
N LYS A 191 2.35 22.79 7.37
CA LYS A 191 1.05 23.47 7.42
C LYS A 191 1.26 24.95 7.60
#